data_755c0592931c1ec4183e41a58ff16059
#
_entry.id   755c0592931c1ec4183e41a58ff16059
#
_cell.length_a   1.000
_cell.length_b   1.000
_cell.length_c   1.000
_cell.angle_alpha   90.00
_cell.angle_beta   90.00
_cell.angle_gamma   90.00
#
_symmetry.space_group_name_H-M   'P 1'
#
loop_
_entity.id
_entity.type
_entity.pdbx_description
1 polymer ?
#
loop_
_entity_poly.entity_id
_entity_poly.type
_entity_poly.pdbx_seq_one_letter_code
_entity_poly.pdbx_strand_id
1 'polypeptide(L)'
;MKHKKEVFIAALIIVFLIAIGPSIKKQVGIYTKGKNIDKSYSKDSLYDIYITNGEGLGLIQISNIQKGNINYSKIDNINVKYDSANFLFIEKDLGGDIYVPYSSDIENPKNANRLLIFNEGKLEDEIEFDDIRNPQTVISDRENNRIFLEQNITVQHEDSQGLKLKVIDTNSKEVIKELYLKGYIRDYYVGEKEIVLSLEGAKKLGFLDAQDRSLYAINRKTLEGRVISKEPICNVVNALCGDSKGNNVIFTNITLKESGDLDKNEIIVMDSHGEIKERKEVPYDMNGNFYGNEKYEYVLNGKIHNKNNGFLTFNKETLEFEKLVDDVKDISYIESLDGYLFILTRDSKLFIYDENTLEQIGSIELGWEVSHRMKVIKKKG
;
A
#
# COMPACT_ATOMS: atom_id res chain seq x y z
N MET A 1 38.07 -2.30 52.30
CA MET A 1 38.25 -2.58 50.86
C MET A 1 36.91 -2.66 50.08
N LYS A 2 35.76 -3.01 50.65
CA LYS A 2 34.47 -3.05 49.97
C LYS A 2 34.00 -1.68 49.45
N HIS A 3 34.05 -0.62 50.24
CA HIS A 3 33.59 0.72 49.85
C HIS A 3 34.32 1.35 48.65
N LYS A 4 35.60 1.04 48.45
CA LYS A 4 36.35 1.57 47.28
C LYS A 4 35.92 0.95 45.96
N LYS A 5 35.40 -0.32 45.95
CA LYS A 5 34.87 -0.97 44.75
C LYS A 5 33.54 -0.39 44.33
N GLU A 6 32.65 -0.10 45.29
CA GLU A 6 31.32 0.47 45.00
C GLU A 6 31.38 1.89 44.42
N VAL A 7 32.31 2.71 44.98
CA VAL A 7 32.56 4.07 44.45
C VAL A 7 33.16 4.02 43.02
N PHE A 8 34.01 3.02 42.73
CA PHE A 8 34.63 2.88 41.43
C PHE A 8 33.59 2.42 40.36
N ILE A 9 32.67 1.52 40.72
CA ILE A 9 31.59 1.06 39.83
C ILE A 9 30.59 2.20 39.55
N ALA A 10 30.21 2.97 40.57
CA ALA A 10 29.32 4.13 40.41
C ALA A 10 29.97 5.22 39.50
N ALA A 11 31.25 5.48 39.65
CA ALA A 11 31.99 6.42 38.80
C ALA A 11 32.07 5.92 37.35
N LEU A 12 32.25 4.62 37.12
CA LEU A 12 32.28 4.02 35.77
C LEU A 12 30.92 4.10 35.08
N ILE A 13 29.82 3.89 35.81
CA ILE A 13 28.46 4.03 35.29
C ILE A 13 28.16 5.49 34.89
N ILE A 14 28.59 6.44 35.71
CA ILE A 14 28.42 7.89 35.42
C ILE A 14 29.22 8.30 34.18
N VAL A 15 30.47 7.83 34.04
CA VAL A 15 31.29 8.10 32.86
C VAL A 15 30.70 7.46 31.61
N PHE A 16 30.15 6.24 31.75
CA PHE A 16 29.46 5.55 30.63
C PHE A 16 28.20 6.29 30.20
N LEU A 17 27.39 6.80 31.13
CA LEU A 17 26.20 7.60 30.86
C LEU A 17 26.54 8.97 30.24
N ILE A 18 27.69 9.60 30.65
CA ILE A 18 28.16 10.86 30.06
C ILE A 18 28.73 10.64 28.66
N ALA A 19 29.41 9.52 28.41
CA ALA A 19 29.99 9.20 27.10
C ALA A 19 28.93 8.78 26.04
N ILE A 20 27.86 8.15 26.49
CA ILE A 20 26.74 7.70 25.58
C ILE A 20 25.71 8.81 25.41
N GLY A 21 25.56 9.71 26.37
CA GLY A 21 24.57 10.79 26.34
C GLY A 21 24.57 11.65 25.05
N PRO A 22 25.74 12.06 24.53
CA PRO A 22 25.80 12.81 23.26
C PRO A 22 25.52 11.98 22.02
N SER A 23 25.85 10.67 22.05
CA SER A 23 25.61 9.78 20.91
C SER A 23 24.12 9.36 20.78
N ILE A 24 23.42 9.26 21.91
CA ILE A 24 21.97 9.02 21.93
C ILE A 24 21.23 10.26 21.46
N LYS A 25 21.70 11.47 21.74
CA LYS A 25 21.10 12.72 21.21
C LYS A 25 21.26 12.91 19.70
N LYS A 26 22.20 12.24 19.06
CA LYS A 26 22.44 12.35 17.63
C LYS A 26 21.61 11.34 16.79
N GLN A 27 21.02 10.33 17.42
CA GLN A 27 20.09 9.36 16.79
C GLN A 27 18.62 9.56 17.17
N VAL A 28 18.32 10.49 18.08
CA VAL A 28 16.95 10.92 18.33
C VAL A 28 16.61 11.90 17.20
N GLY A 29 16.13 11.36 16.10
CA GLY A 29 15.43 12.15 15.08
C GLY A 29 14.45 13.09 15.80
N ILE A 30 14.20 14.24 15.24
CA ILE A 30 13.34 15.29 15.78
C ILE A 30 11.97 14.66 16.10
N TYR A 31 11.84 14.12 17.31
CA TYR A 31 10.55 13.66 17.82
C TYR A 31 9.71 14.92 18.07
N THR A 32 8.87 15.25 17.13
CA THR A 32 7.79 16.19 17.39
C THR A 32 6.88 15.52 18.41
N LYS A 33 6.89 15.99 19.65
CA LYS A 33 5.82 15.71 20.59
C LYS A 33 4.58 16.39 20.05
N GLY A 34 3.84 15.68 19.16
CA GLY A 34 2.53 16.09 18.73
C GLY A 34 1.64 16.24 19.95
N LYS A 35 1.02 17.38 20.12
CA LYS A 35 -0.05 17.56 21.10
C LYS A 35 -1.26 16.80 20.58
N ASN A 36 -1.60 15.69 21.24
CA ASN A 36 -2.87 15.01 21.03
C ASN A 36 -4.00 15.95 21.48
N ILE A 37 -4.72 16.51 20.52
CA ILE A 37 -5.83 17.42 20.77
C ILE A 37 -7.11 16.63 20.47
N ASP A 38 -7.91 16.45 21.46
CA ASP A 38 -9.30 15.97 21.49
C ASP A 38 -9.73 14.84 20.53
N LYS A 39 -10.49 13.88 21.05
CA LYS A 39 -10.96 12.65 20.36
C LYS A 39 -12.15 12.87 19.41
N SER A 40 -12.51 14.12 19.09
CA SER A 40 -13.61 14.43 18.19
C SER A 40 -13.12 14.80 16.79
N TYR A 41 -13.88 14.39 15.76
CA TYR A 41 -13.60 14.77 14.38
C TYR A 41 -13.57 16.30 14.21
N SER A 42 -12.46 16.82 13.66
CA SER A 42 -12.29 18.26 13.40
C SER A 42 -12.53 18.56 11.92
N LYS A 43 -13.35 19.57 11.63
CA LYS A 43 -13.56 20.06 10.26
C LYS A 43 -12.42 20.96 9.77
N ASP A 44 -11.56 21.43 10.68
CA ASP A 44 -10.49 22.40 10.39
C ASP A 44 -9.14 21.73 10.08
N SER A 45 -9.12 20.41 9.91
CA SER A 45 -7.90 19.68 9.46
C SER A 45 -7.56 20.02 8.01
N LEU A 46 -6.27 20.07 7.69
CA LEU A 46 -5.75 20.18 6.32
C LEU A 46 -5.84 18.82 5.60
N TYR A 47 -5.53 17.76 6.34
CA TYR A 47 -5.54 16.39 5.83
C TYR A 47 -6.22 15.46 6.82
N ASP A 48 -7.04 14.57 6.29
CA ASP A 48 -7.58 13.41 6.96
C ASP A 48 -6.87 12.16 6.42
N ILE A 49 -6.22 11.41 7.30
CA ILE A 49 -5.47 10.19 6.94
C ILE A 49 -6.14 9.01 7.60
N TYR A 50 -6.80 8.21 6.78
CA TYR A 50 -7.42 6.97 7.19
C TYR A 50 -6.41 5.83 7.11
N ILE A 51 -6.28 5.06 8.18
CA ILE A 51 -5.26 4.01 8.30
C ILE A 51 -5.92 2.72 8.76
N THR A 52 -5.75 1.64 8.00
CA THR A 52 -6.14 0.31 8.44
C THR A 52 -5.10 -0.22 9.42
N ASN A 53 -5.54 -0.61 10.61
CA ASN A 53 -4.71 -1.21 11.65
C ASN A 53 -5.29 -2.56 12.06
N GLY A 54 -4.61 -3.31 12.92
CA GLY A 54 -5.06 -4.64 13.36
C GLY A 54 -6.41 -4.65 14.10
N GLU A 55 -6.91 -3.48 14.52
CA GLU A 55 -8.14 -3.32 15.31
C GLU A 55 -9.28 -2.67 14.50
N GLY A 56 -9.01 -2.16 13.29
CA GLY A 56 -10.03 -1.53 12.48
C GLY A 56 -9.50 -0.40 11.60
N LEU A 57 -10.22 0.71 11.58
CA LEU A 57 -9.89 1.91 10.82
C LEU A 57 -9.63 3.09 11.75
N GLY A 58 -8.37 3.53 11.81
CA GLY A 58 -7.96 4.73 12.53
C GLY A 58 -7.99 5.97 11.65
N LEU A 59 -8.05 7.14 12.26
CA LEU A 59 -8.02 8.44 11.58
C LEU A 59 -7.03 9.38 12.25
N ILE A 60 -6.12 9.92 11.45
CA ILE A 60 -5.21 11.01 11.82
C ILE A 60 -5.67 12.26 11.09
N GLN A 61 -5.90 13.33 11.83
CA GLN A 61 -6.26 14.63 11.28
C GLN A 61 -5.09 15.60 11.48
N ILE A 62 -4.51 16.09 10.39
CA ILE A 62 -3.37 17.01 10.43
C ILE A 62 -3.89 18.41 10.18
N SER A 63 -3.62 19.32 11.12
CA SER A 63 -3.98 20.74 11.02
C SER A 63 -2.82 21.64 10.61
N ASN A 64 -1.56 21.19 10.72
CA ASN A 64 -0.39 21.93 10.30
C ASN A 64 0.79 20.99 10.00
N ILE A 65 1.51 21.30 8.92
CA ILE A 65 2.77 20.63 8.55
C ILE A 65 3.84 21.70 8.41
N GLN A 66 4.81 21.69 9.31
CA GLN A 66 6.02 22.51 9.24
C GLN A 66 7.23 21.65 9.63
N LYS A 67 8.41 21.94 9.08
CA LYS A 67 9.63 21.19 9.40
C LYS A 67 9.87 21.16 10.92
N GLY A 68 9.86 19.95 11.47
CA GLY A 68 10.02 19.73 12.92
C GLY A 68 8.76 19.98 13.76
N ASN A 69 7.61 20.34 13.18
CA ASN A 69 6.37 20.59 13.91
C ASN A 69 5.14 20.16 13.11
N ILE A 70 4.54 19.05 13.50
CA ILE A 70 3.29 18.54 12.90
C ILE A 70 2.22 18.57 13.99
N ASN A 71 1.15 19.34 13.76
CA ASN A 71 0.00 19.35 14.65
C ASN A 71 -1.06 18.36 14.14
N TYR A 72 -1.45 17.43 14.99
CA TYR A 72 -2.42 16.40 14.62
C TYR A 72 -3.33 16.02 15.79
N SER A 73 -4.48 15.45 15.46
CA SER A 73 -5.33 14.69 16.35
C SER A 73 -5.47 13.26 15.86
N LYS A 74 -5.80 12.33 16.76
CA LYS A 74 -5.91 10.91 16.47
C LYS A 74 -7.20 10.33 17.02
N ILE A 75 -7.90 9.55 16.18
CA ILE A 75 -9.02 8.69 16.56
C ILE A 75 -8.58 7.25 16.30
N ASP A 76 -8.50 6.44 17.36
CA ASP A 76 -7.90 5.10 17.27
C ASP A 76 -8.74 4.12 16.46
N ASN A 77 -10.06 4.20 16.56
CA ASN A 77 -10.99 3.39 15.78
C ASN A 77 -12.28 4.16 15.51
N ILE A 78 -12.57 4.40 14.24
CA ILE A 78 -13.80 5.06 13.79
C ILE A 78 -14.92 4.08 13.47
N ASN A 79 -14.63 2.78 13.47
CA ASN A 79 -15.61 1.74 13.25
C ASN A 79 -15.89 0.99 14.55
N VAL A 80 -16.94 1.40 15.23
CA VAL A 80 -17.39 0.76 16.49
C VAL A 80 -18.43 -0.36 16.30
N LYS A 81 -18.85 -0.63 15.03
CA LYS A 81 -19.95 -1.57 14.75
C LYS A 81 -19.45 -3.00 14.46
N TYR A 82 -18.24 -3.13 13.96
CA TYR A 82 -17.70 -4.40 13.48
C TYR A 82 -16.46 -4.78 14.27
N ASP A 83 -16.45 -6.01 14.77
CA ASP A 83 -15.30 -6.56 15.47
C ASP A 83 -14.09 -6.69 14.50
N SER A 84 -12.96 -6.54 15.06
CA SER A 84 -11.62 -6.27 14.57
C SER A 84 -11.02 -7.25 13.57
N ALA A 85 -11.61 -7.84 12.66
CA ALA A 85 -10.86 -8.74 11.78
C ALA A 85 -10.86 -8.24 10.32
N ASN A 86 -9.70 -8.05 9.76
CA ASN A 86 -9.44 -7.96 8.33
C ASN A 86 -9.65 -6.63 7.59
N PHE A 87 -9.47 -5.49 8.25
CA PHE A 87 -9.28 -4.21 7.55
C PHE A 87 -7.89 -4.13 6.93
N LEU A 88 -7.65 -4.84 5.83
CA LEU A 88 -6.35 -4.89 5.18
C LEU A 88 -6.23 -3.92 4.01
N PHE A 89 -7.35 -3.60 3.36
CA PHE A 89 -7.39 -2.79 2.15
C PHE A 89 -8.23 -1.55 2.36
N ILE A 90 -7.88 -0.49 1.66
CA ILE A 90 -8.56 0.80 1.73
C ILE A 90 -8.36 1.54 0.41
N GLU A 91 -9.39 2.18 -0.08
CA GLU A 91 -9.33 3.03 -1.27
C GLU A 91 -10.19 4.28 -1.09
N LYS A 92 -10.00 5.29 -1.93
CA LYS A 92 -10.78 6.53 -1.91
C LYS A 92 -11.30 6.89 -3.31
N ASP A 93 -12.44 7.56 -3.39
CA ASP A 93 -12.94 8.15 -4.63
C ASP A 93 -12.56 9.63 -4.80
N LEU A 94 -13.11 10.31 -5.82
CA LEU A 94 -12.91 11.73 -6.04
C LEU A 94 -13.65 12.61 -5.02
N GLY A 95 -14.76 12.11 -4.47
CA GLY A 95 -15.56 12.81 -3.46
C GLY A 95 -14.89 12.85 -2.09
N GLY A 96 -13.91 11.97 -1.87
CA GLY A 96 -13.25 11.79 -0.59
C GLY A 96 -13.89 10.70 0.27
N ASP A 97 -14.83 9.93 -0.28
CA ASP A 97 -15.35 8.74 0.38
C ASP A 97 -14.27 7.66 0.44
N ILE A 98 -14.20 7.00 1.57
CA ILE A 98 -13.25 5.93 1.87
C ILE A 98 -13.97 4.60 1.81
N TYR A 99 -13.47 3.71 0.98
CA TYR A 99 -14.01 2.37 0.75
C TYR A 99 -13.12 1.33 1.43
N VAL A 100 -13.70 0.57 2.34
CA VAL A 100 -12.99 -0.47 3.10
C VAL A 100 -13.74 -1.78 2.97
N PRO A 101 -13.14 -2.81 2.34
CA PRO A 101 -13.74 -4.13 2.30
C PRO A 101 -13.72 -4.75 3.68
N TYR A 102 -14.84 -5.27 4.10
CA TYR A 102 -15.01 -5.98 5.37
C TYR A 102 -15.42 -7.42 5.12
N SER A 103 -14.69 -8.32 5.72
CA SER A 103 -15.01 -9.75 5.75
C SER A 103 -15.30 -10.16 7.18
N SER A 104 -16.49 -10.68 7.42
CA SER A 104 -16.77 -11.32 8.69
C SER A 104 -16.02 -12.65 8.82
N ASP A 105 -15.85 -13.09 10.05
CA ASP A 105 -15.21 -14.36 10.37
C ASP A 105 -15.81 -15.51 9.53
N ILE A 106 -14.93 -16.37 9.01
CA ILE A 106 -15.25 -17.50 8.14
C ILE A 106 -16.22 -18.48 8.83
N GLU A 107 -16.26 -18.50 10.16
CA GLU A 107 -17.10 -19.38 10.96
C GLU A 107 -18.55 -18.90 11.06
N ASN A 108 -18.86 -17.65 10.76
CA ASN A 108 -20.21 -17.11 10.86
C ASN A 108 -20.73 -16.54 9.53
N PRO A 109 -21.28 -17.39 8.63
CA PRO A 109 -21.75 -16.96 7.30
C PRO A 109 -22.96 -15.99 7.36
N LYS A 110 -23.52 -15.71 8.52
CA LYS A 110 -24.60 -14.73 8.69
C LYS A 110 -24.10 -13.29 8.75
N ASN A 111 -22.80 -13.08 8.96
CA ASN A 111 -22.22 -11.76 8.86
C ASN A 111 -21.79 -11.55 7.40
N ALA A 112 -22.64 -10.95 6.62
CA ALA A 112 -22.41 -10.68 5.21
C ALA A 112 -21.12 -9.90 4.99
N ASN A 113 -20.43 -10.25 3.91
CA ASN A 113 -19.29 -9.47 3.46
C ASN A 113 -19.78 -8.13 2.92
N ARG A 114 -19.05 -7.08 3.20
CA ARG A 114 -19.49 -5.71 2.92
C ARG A 114 -18.36 -4.85 2.36
N LEU A 115 -18.76 -3.83 1.64
CA LEU A 115 -17.93 -2.67 1.38
C LEU A 115 -18.43 -1.54 2.25
N LEU A 116 -17.62 -1.14 3.22
CA LEU A 116 -17.94 -0.05 4.14
C LEU A 116 -17.51 1.27 3.52
N ILE A 117 -18.34 2.29 3.65
CA ILE A 117 -18.12 3.62 3.07
C ILE A 117 -18.05 4.62 4.22
N PHE A 118 -16.88 5.25 4.37
CA PHE A 118 -16.64 6.25 5.40
C PHE A 118 -16.47 7.63 4.77
N ASN A 119 -17.02 8.63 5.44
CA ASN A 119 -16.79 10.03 5.14
C ASN A 119 -16.74 10.84 6.44
N GLU A 120 -15.94 11.89 6.49
CA GLU A 120 -15.79 12.77 7.66
C GLU A 120 -15.67 12.03 8.99
N GLY A 121 -14.86 10.94 9.00
CA GLY A 121 -14.61 10.13 10.22
C GLY A 121 -15.79 9.28 10.68
N LYS A 122 -16.80 9.04 9.85
CA LYS A 122 -17.99 8.25 10.17
C LYS A 122 -18.25 7.18 9.12
N LEU A 123 -18.87 6.08 9.55
CA LEU A 123 -19.49 5.12 8.63
C LEU A 123 -20.78 5.76 8.09
N GLU A 124 -20.79 6.13 6.82
CA GLU A 124 -21.93 6.76 6.15
C GLU A 124 -22.85 5.73 5.53
N ASP A 125 -22.27 4.65 4.96
CA ASP A 125 -23.03 3.65 4.25
C ASP A 125 -22.31 2.31 4.17
N GLU A 126 -23.02 1.27 3.76
CA GLU A 126 -22.48 -0.07 3.55
C GLU A 126 -23.19 -0.76 2.37
N ILE A 127 -22.41 -1.47 1.55
CA ILE A 127 -22.93 -2.33 0.49
C ILE A 127 -22.73 -3.77 0.92
N GLU A 128 -23.83 -4.50 1.08
CA GLU A 128 -23.83 -5.90 1.47
C GLU A 128 -23.83 -6.80 0.24
N PHE A 129 -23.10 -7.92 0.32
CA PHE A 129 -22.98 -8.89 -0.76
C PHE A 129 -23.31 -10.29 -0.25
N ASP A 130 -24.33 -10.90 -0.83
CA ASP A 130 -24.78 -12.26 -0.45
C ASP A 130 -23.84 -13.36 -0.99
N ASP A 131 -23.13 -13.07 -2.08
CA ASP A 131 -22.36 -14.02 -2.86
C ASP A 131 -20.83 -13.90 -2.67
N ILE A 132 -20.38 -12.97 -1.81
CA ILE A 132 -18.96 -12.68 -1.59
C ILE A 132 -18.43 -13.42 -0.36
N ARG A 133 -17.29 -14.08 -0.55
CA ARG A 133 -16.41 -14.53 0.55
C ARG A 133 -15.09 -13.80 0.43
N ASN A 134 -14.63 -13.15 1.52
CA ASN A 134 -13.35 -12.47 1.60
C ASN A 134 -13.12 -11.41 0.50
N PRO A 135 -13.79 -10.26 0.52
CA PRO A 135 -13.40 -9.14 -0.34
C PRO A 135 -12.00 -8.69 0.07
N GLN A 136 -11.10 -8.56 -0.90
CA GLN A 136 -9.70 -8.24 -0.63
C GLN A 136 -9.29 -6.93 -1.30
N THR A 137 -8.92 -6.98 -2.58
CA THR A 137 -8.38 -5.81 -3.27
C THR A 137 -9.52 -4.86 -3.67
N VAL A 138 -9.31 -3.58 -3.40
CA VAL A 138 -10.15 -2.49 -3.88
C VAL A 138 -9.33 -1.63 -4.81
N ILE A 139 -9.85 -1.35 -6.01
CA ILE A 139 -9.22 -0.50 -7.01
C ILE A 139 -10.16 0.66 -7.30
N SER A 140 -9.69 1.89 -7.23
CA SER A 140 -10.48 3.08 -7.52
C SER A 140 -10.19 3.62 -8.93
N ASP A 141 -11.21 3.65 -9.76
CA ASP A 141 -11.24 4.41 -11.02
C ASP A 141 -11.99 5.73 -10.79
N ARG A 142 -11.30 6.68 -10.20
CA ARG A 142 -11.88 7.94 -9.72
C ARG A 142 -12.52 8.77 -10.81
N GLU A 143 -11.90 8.82 -11.99
CA GLU A 143 -12.41 9.63 -13.11
C GLU A 143 -13.75 9.12 -13.67
N ASN A 144 -14.02 7.83 -13.52
CA ASN A 144 -15.26 7.21 -13.98
C ASN A 144 -16.22 6.89 -12.82
N ASN A 145 -15.94 7.37 -11.60
CA ASN A 145 -16.74 7.11 -10.40
C ASN A 145 -17.00 5.61 -10.16
N ARG A 146 -15.93 4.82 -10.17
CA ARG A 146 -16.03 3.35 -10.03
C ARG A 146 -15.05 2.80 -9.02
N ILE A 147 -15.53 1.79 -8.31
CA ILE A 147 -14.72 0.92 -7.45
C ILE A 147 -14.77 -0.49 -8.03
N PHE A 148 -13.59 -1.12 -8.17
CA PHE A 148 -13.46 -2.53 -8.50
C PHE A 148 -13.14 -3.28 -7.21
N LEU A 149 -14.01 -4.20 -6.83
CA LEU A 149 -13.86 -5.00 -5.63
C LEU A 149 -13.52 -6.43 -6.01
N GLU A 150 -12.33 -6.88 -5.63
CA GLU A 150 -11.90 -8.27 -5.78
C GLU A 150 -12.65 -9.14 -4.79
N GLN A 151 -13.22 -10.18 -5.31
CA GLN A 151 -13.86 -11.22 -4.58
C GLN A 151 -13.06 -12.50 -4.71
N ASN A 152 -12.44 -12.91 -3.62
CA ASN A 152 -11.73 -14.17 -3.59
C ASN A 152 -12.76 -15.33 -3.55
N ILE A 153 -13.11 -15.83 -4.70
CA ILE A 153 -13.92 -17.04 -4.82
C ILE A 153 -13.01 -18.14 -5.31
N THR A 154 -12.89 -19.18 -4.49
CA THR A 154 -12.53 -20.49 -5.01
C THR A 154 -13.70 -21.00 -5.85
N VAL A 155 -13.96 -20.38 -6.99
CA VAL A 155 -14.89 -20.92 -7.96
C VAL A 155 -14.16 -22.03 -8.65
N GLN A 156 -14.47 -23.25 -8.26
CA GLN A 156 -14.12 -24.43 -9.04
C GLN A 156 -14.88 -24.38 -10.38
N HIS A 157 -14.37 -23.59 -11.32
CA HIS A 157 -14.66 -23.77 -12.72
C HIS A 157 -13.51 -24.62 -13.29
N GLU A 158 -13.83 -25.85 -13.59
CA GLU A 158 -13.07 -26.77 -14.48
C GLU A 158 -11.54 -26.55 -14.43
N ASP A 159 -10.89 -27.00 -13.35
CA ASP A 159 -9.45 -27.02 -13.18
C ASP A 159 -8.69 -25.68 -12.99
N SER A 160 -9.36 -24.54 -12.92
CA SER A 160 -8.69 -23.25 -12.63
C SER A 160 -9.38 -22.48 -11.51
N GLN A 161 -8.61 -22.03 -10.54
CA GLN A 161 -9.09 -21.05 -9.57
C GLN A 161 -9.19 -19.69 -10.24
N GLY A 162 -10.28 -18.99 -10.01
CA GLY A 162 -10.54 -17.66 -10.55
C GLY A 162 -10.98 -16.69 -9.47
N LEU A 163 -10.97 -15.44 -9.81
CA LEU A 163 -11.56 -14.38 -8.99
C LEU A 163 -12.70 -13.73 -9.75
N LYS A 164 -13.63 -13.17 -9.00
CA LYS A 164 -14.69 -12.32 -9.49
C LYS A 164 -14.36 -10.87 -9.11
N LEU A 165 -14.38 -9.98 -10.07
CA LEU A 165 -14.17 -8.56 -9.85
C LEU A 165 -15.49 -7.85 -10.07
N LYS A 166 -16.09 -7.32 -8.99
CA LYS A 166 -17.32 -6.52 -9.07
C LYS A 166 -16.97 -5.06 -9.35
N VAL A 167 -17.63 -4.48 -10.33
CA VAL A 167 -17.53 -3.05 -10.64
C VAL A 167 -18.73 -2.35 -10.03
N ILE A 168 -18.48 -1.42 -9.13
CA ILE A 168 -19.47 -0.68 -8.37
C ILE A 168 -19.40 0.78 -8.81
N ASP A 169 -20.55 1.35 -9.20
CA ASP A 169 -20.68 2.79 -9.43
C ASP A 169 -20.76 3.52 -8.08
N THR A 170 -19.87 4.49 -7.84
CA THR A 170 -19.79 5.17 -6.54
C THR A 170 -20.94 6.13 -6.28
N ASN A 171 -21.64 6.60 -7.33
CA ASN A 171 -22.79 7.49 -7.18
C ASN A 171 -24.06 6.73 -6.81
N SER A 172 -24.36 5.63 -7.55
CA SER A 172 -25.55 4.81 -7.28
C SER A 172 -25.31 3.75 -6.22
N LYS A 173 -24.04 3.41 -5.93
CA LYS A 173 -23.62 2.33 -5.03
C LYS A 173 -24.08 0.94 -5.48
N GLU A 174 -24.37 0.80 -6.76
CA GLU A 174 -24.83 -0.44 -7.36
C GLU A 174 -23.71 -1.18 -8.09
N VAL A 175 -23.75 -2.50 -8.11
CA VAL A 175 -22.91 -3.33 -8.96
C VAL A 175 -23.37 -3.20 -10.41
N ILE A 176 -22.55 -2.57 -11.25
CA ILE A 176 -22.87 -2.32 -12.67
C ILE A 176 -22.30 -3.38 -13.61
N LYS A 177 -21.27 -4.12 -13.16
CA LYS A 177 -20.67 -5.22 -13.95
C LYS A 177 -19.92 -6.19 -13.05
N GLU A 178 -19.84 -7.44 -13.52
CA GLU A 178 -18.99 -8.47 -12.95
C GLU A 178 -18.03 -9.00 -14.01
N LEU A 179 -16.76 -9.14 -13.65
CA LEU A 179 -15.72 -9.70 -14.50
C LEU A 179 -15.18 -10.96 -13.84
N TYR A 180 -14.98 -12.01 -14.63
CA TYR A 180 -14.39 -13.26 -14.18
C TYR A 180 -12.96 -13.36 -14.72
N LEU A 181 -11.98 -13.46 -13.82
CA LEU A 181 -10.57 -13.50 -14.15
C LEU A 181 -9.98 -14.83 -13.68
N LYS A 182 -9.00 -15.36 -14.41
CA LYS A 182 -8.23 -16.52 -13.98
C LYS A 182 -7.05 -16.10 -13.15
N GLY A 183 -6.94 -16.59 -11.90
CA GLY A 183 -5.87 -16.24 -10.97
C GLY A 183 -6.28 -15.21 -9.92
N TYR A 184 -5.29 -14.64 -9.25
CA TYR A 184 -5.44 -13.62 -8.21
C TYR A 184 -4.74 -12.33 -8.64
N ILE A 185 -5.27 -11.18 -8.22
CA ILE A 185 -4.60 -9.90 -8.44
C ILE A 185 -3.37 -9.83 -7.51
N ARG A 186 -2.19 -9.79 -8.12
CA ARG A 186 -0.93 -9.61 -7.38
C ARG A 186 -0.60 -8.13 -7.22
N ASP A 187 -0.76 -7.39 -8.31
CA ASP A 187 -0.51 -5.96 -8.38
C ASP A 187 -1.34 -5.34 -9.50
N TYR A 188 -1.50 -4.02 -9.49
CA TYR A 188 -2.24 -3.30 -10.49
C TYR A 188 -1.80 -1.85 -10.60
N TYR A 189 -2.10 -1.22 -11.72
CA TYR A 189 -2.13 0.23 -11.82
C TYR A 189 -3.33 0.72 -12.65
N VAL A 190 -3.74 1.96 -12.39
CA VAL A 190 -4.79 2.64 -13.13
C VAL A 190 -4.15 3.61 -14.09
N GLY A 191 -4.12 3.25 -15.37
CA GLY A 191 -3.64 4.11 -16.45
C GLY A 191 -4.74 5.01 -16.99
N GLU A 192 -4.41 5.83 -17.99
CA GLU A 192 -5.37 6.76 -18.60
C GLU A 192 -6.58 6.06 -19.24
N LYS A 193 -6.35 4.96 -19.97
CA LYS A 193 -7.38 4.23 -20.74
C LYS A 193 -7.76 2.88 -20.14
N GLU A 194 -6.86 2.25 -19.42
CA GLU A 194 -6.99 0.88 -18.95
C GLU A 194 -6.54 0.76 -17.50
N ILE A 195 -7.17 -0.15 -16.77
CA ILE A 195 -6.65 -0.71 -15.53
C ILE A 195 -5.88 -1.96 -15.92
N VAL A 196 -4.62 -2.02 -15.56
CA VAL A 196 -3.77 -3.18 -15.84
C VAL A 196 -3.54 -3.96 -14.56
N LEU A 197 -3.81 -5.25 -14.62
CA LEU A 197 -3.69 -6.18 -13.52
C LEU A 197 -2.58 -7.19 -13.81
N SER A 198 -1.74 -7.44 -12.84
CA SER A 198 -0.89 -8.62 -12.79
C SER A 198 -1.66 -9.74 -12.12
N LEU A 199 -1.94 -10.81 -12.86
CA LEU A 199 -2.66 -11.98 -12.37
C LEU A 199 -1.69 -13.13 -12.12
N GLU A 200 -1.81 -13.75 -10.97
CA GLU A 200 -1.08 -14.95 -10.58
C GLU A 200 -2.04 -16.13 -10.59
N GLY A 201 -1.78 -17.12 -11.46
CA GLY A 201 -2.62 -18.33 -11.57
C GLY A 201 -2.45 -19.25 -10.38
N ALA A 202 -3.54 -19.80 -9.87
CA ALA A 202 -3.51 -20.82 -8.85
C ALA A 202 -3.71 -22.19 -9.51
N LYS A 203 -2.65 -22.93 -9.75
CA LYS A 203 -2.73 -24.38 -9.91
C LYS A 203 -2.88 -25.04 -8.55
N LYS A 204 -3.78 -26.05 -8.49
CA LYS A 204 -4.06 -26.98 -7.37
C LYS A 204 -3.18 -26.76 -6.14
N LEU A 205 -3.80 -26.36 -5.04
CA LEU A 205 -3.31 -26.35 -3.64
C LEU A 205 -1.93 -27.00 -3.45
N GLY A 206 -0.86 -26.22 -3.54
CA GLY A 206 0.48 -26.72 -3.28
C GLY A 206 1.52 -26.15 -4.21
N PHE A 207 1.91 -24.89 -3.96
CA PHE A 207 2.99 -24.16 -4.61
C PHE A 207 2.71 -23.59 -6.01
N LEU A 208 2.93 -22.30 -6.08
CA LEU A 208 2.87 -21.40 -7.21
C LEU A 208 3.73 -21.93 -8.37
N ASP A 209 3.07 -22.45 -9.40
CA ASP A 209 3.76 -22.70 -10.64
C ASP A 209 3.97 -21.36 -11.33
N ALA A 210 5.23 -20.96 -11.50
CA ALA A 210 5.63 -19.69 -12.10
C ALA A 210 5.09 -19.49 -13.54
N GLN A 211 4.46 -20.50 -14.11
CA GLN A 211 4.00 -20.54 -15.49
C GLN A 211 2.64 -19.89 -15.75
N ASP A 212 1.88 -19.53 -14.72
CA ASP A 212 0.50 -19.01 -14.91
C ASP A 212 0.37 -17.52 -14.60
N ARG A 213 1.39 -16.71 -14.92
CA ARG A 213 1.34 -15.25 -14.72
C ARG A 213 0.99 -14.55 -16.00
N SER A 214 -0.03 -13.71 -15.94
CA SER A 214 -0.49 -12.95 -17.09
C SER A 214 -0.75 -11.49 -16.71
N LEU A 215 -0.59 -10.60 -17.67
CA LEU A 215 -1.12 -9.26 -17.60
C LEU A 215 -2.51 -9.23 -18.25
N TYR A 216 -3.42 -8.56 -17.58
CA TYR A 216 -4.79 -8.39 -18.02
C TYR A 216 -5.17 -6.91 -17.98
N ALA A 217 -5.75 -6.40 -19.06
CA ALA A 217 -6.22 -5.03 -19.15
C ALA A 217 -7.74 -4.97 -19.14
N ILE A 218 -8.27 -3.99 -18.42
CA ILE A 218 -9.68 -3.63 -18.41
C ILE A 218 -9.82 -2.23 -18.97
N ASN A 219 -10.55 -2.07 -20.07
CA ASN A 219 -10.85 -0.75 -20.61
C ASN A 219 -11.72 0.02 -19.63
N ARG A 220 -11.29 1.19 -19.20
CA ARG A 220 -11.95 1.99 -18.17
C ARG A 220 -13.32 2.52 -18.60
N LYS A 221 -13.56 2.70 -19.92
CA LYS A 221 -14.86 3.20 -20.44
C LYS A 221 -15.85 2.08 -20.67
N THR A 222 -15.43 1.03 -21.41
CA THR A 222 -16.33 -0.07 -21.81
C THR A 222 -16.43 -1.19 -20.81
N LEU A 223 -15.46 -1.27 -19.86
CA LEU A 223 -15.32 -2.38 -18.92
C LEU A 223 -15.09 -3.73 -19.61
N GLU A 224 -14.58 -3.71 -20.83
CA GLU A 224 -14.16 -4.92 -21.54
C GLU A 224 -12.73 -5.27 -21.14
N GLY A 225 -12.53 -6.55 -20.89
CA GLY A 225 -11.24 -7.08 -20.48
C GLY A 225 -10.57 -7.87 -21.57
N ARG A 226 -9.22 -7.84 -21.57
CA ARG A 226 -8.39 -8.64 -22.48
C ARG A 226 -7.09 -9.08 -21.81
N VAL A 227 -6.60 -10.22 -22.20
CA VAL A 227 -5.27 -10.68 -21.81
C VAL A 227 -4.25 -9.90 -22.66
N ILE A 228 -3.27 -9.24 -21.99
CA ILE A 228 -2.16 -8.55 -22.67
C ILE A 228 -1.09 -9.59 -23.05
N SER A 229 -0.65 -10.42 -22.10
CA SER A 229 0.32 -11.47 -22.35
C SER A 229 -0.20 -12.81 -21.87
N LYS A 230 -0.12 -13.83 -22.74
CA LYS A 230 -0.51 -15.22 -22.44
C LYS A 230 0.66 -16.07 -21.99
N GLU A 231 1.88 -15.63 -22.27
CA GLU A 231 3.08 -16.35 -21.89
C GLU A 231 3.65 -15.80 -20.58
N PRO A 232 4.31 -16.64 -19.79
CA PRO A 232 4.98 -16.18 -18.58
C PRO A 232 6.06 -15.16 -18.93
N ILE A 233 5.87 -13.92 -18.49
CA ILE A 233 6.79 -12.82 -18.76
C ILE A 233 8.03 -12.97 -17.88
N CYS A 234 7.81 -13.44 -16.66
CA CYS A 234 8.80 -13.58 -15.59
C CYS A 234 8.29 -14.53 -14.49
N ASN A 235 9.17 -14.93 -13.62
CA ASN A 235 8.82 -15.82 -12.51
C ASN A 235 8.03 -15.12 -11.41
N VAL A 236 8.30 -13.83 -11.14
CA VAL A 236 7.62 -13.03 -10.12
C VAL A 236 7.43 -11.60 -10.58
N VAL A 237 6.19 -11.13 -10.65
CA VAL A 237 5.90 -9.70 -10.75
C VAL A 237 5.89 -9.12 -9.34
N ASN A 238 6.89 -8.33 -8.99
CA ASN A 238 6.98 -7.69 -7.69
C ASN A 238 6.21 -6.38 -7.64
N ALA A 239 6.21 -5.65 -8.77
CA ALA A 239 5.56 -4.36 -8.90
C ALA A 239 5.18 -4.11 -10.36
N LEU A 240 4.19 -3.26 -10.60
CA LEU A 240 3.68 -2.92 -11.91
C LEU A 240 3.28 -1.46 -11.97
N CYS A 241 3.73 -0.74 -13.01
CA CYS A 241 3.24 0.62 -13.30
C CYS A 241 3.15 0.88 -14.80
N GLY A 242 2.64 2.05 -15.18
CA GLY A 242 2.69 2.55 -16.55
C GLY A 242 3.85 3.54 -16.73
N ASP A 243 4.49 3.55 -17.92
CA ASP A 243 5.41 4.62 -18.29
C ASP A 243 4.66 5.82 -18.92
N SER A 244 5.39 6.90 -19.19
CA SER A 244 4.83 8.11 -19.83
C SER A 244 4.36 7.90 -21.29
N LYS A 245 4.70 6.77 -21.91
CA LYS A 245 4.32 6.39 -23.28
C LYS A 245 3.15 5.43 -23.33
N GLY A 246 2.63 5.00 -22.17
CA GLY A 246 1.54 4.03 -22.05
C GLY A 246 1.97 2.57 -22.17
N ASN A 247 3.27 2.28 -22.01
CA ASN A 247 3.74 0.90 -21.88
C ASN A 247 3.57 0.41 -20.43
N ASN A 248 3.51 -0.92 -20.29
CA ASN A 248 3.54 -1.58 -18.99
C ASN A 248 4.98 -1.76 -18.53
N VAL A 249 5.30 -1.29 -17.34
CA VAL A 249 6.60 -1.47 -16.69
C VAL A 249 6.47 -2.47 -15.57
N ILE A 250 7.18 -3.59 -15.71
CA ILE A 250 7.13 -4.71 -14.78
C ILE A 250 8.46 -4.78 -14.03
N PHE A 251 8.40 -4.70 -12.72
CA PHE A 251 9.55 -4.92 -11.84
C PHE A 251 9.54 -6.38 -11.40
N THR A 252 10.60 -7.11 -11.70
CA THR A 252 10.65 -8.55 -11.48
C THR A 252 11.99 -9.02 -10.99
N ASN A 253 11.96 -10.13 -10.26
CA ASN A 253 13.15 -10.95 -9.99
C ASN A 253 13.10 -12.14 -10.93
N ILE A 254 14.13 -12.29 -11.77
CA ILE A 254 14.20 -13.39 -12.73
C ILE A 254 14.97 -14.55 -12.13
N THR A 255 14.44 -15.72 -12.40
CA THR A 255 14.97 -17.05 -12.19
C THR A 255 15.24 -17.44 -10.75
N LEU A 256 14.39 -18.33 -10.27
CA LEU A 256 14.79 -19.27 -9.23
C LEU A 256 15.85 -20.21 -9.84
N LYS A 257 17.08 -20.17 -9.35
CA LYS A 257 18.01 -21.28 -9.51
C LYS A 257 17.43 -22.52 -8.84
N GLU A 258 17.89 -23.70 -9.18
CA GLU A 258 17.56 -24.93 -8.46
C GLU A 258 17.81 -24.79 -6.93
N SER A 259 18.72 -23.91 -6.53
CA SER A 259 18.99 -23.54 -5.13
C SER A 259 17.90 -22.65 -4.49
N GLY A 260 16.95 -22.12 -5.25
CA GLY A 260 15.98 -21.12 -4.77
C GLY A 260 16.52 -19.68 -4.72
N ASP A 261 17.77 -19.44 -5.12
CA ASP A 261 18.34 -18.11 -5.18
C ASP A 261 17.83 -17.35 -6.40
N LEU A 262 17.55 -16.04 -6.21
CA LEU A 262 17.20 -15.14 -7.29
C LEU A 262 18.46 -14.82 -8.11
N ASP A 263 18.37 -14.95 -9.43
CA ASP A 263 19.52 -14.75 -10.30
C ASP A 263 19.70 -13.29 -10.71
N LYS A 264 18.60 -12.56 -10.94
CA LYS A 264 18.62 -11.18 -11.44
C LYS A 264 17.37 -10.40 -11.03
N ASN A 265 17.54 -9.10 -10.87
CA ASN A 265 16.45 -8.15 -10.80
C ASN A 265 16.37 -7.43 -12.14
N GLU A 266 15.19 -7.38 -12.74
CA GLU A 266 14.96 -6.73 -14.04
C GLU A 266 13.79 -5.78 -14.03
N ILE A 267 13.86 -4.78 -14.89
CA ILE A 267 12.72 -4.02 -15.39
C ILE A 267 12.40 -4.54 -16.78
N ILE A 268 11.13 -4.87 -17.02
CA ILE A 268 10.64 -5.28 -18.33
C ILE A 268 9.64 -4.25 -18.79
N VAL A 269 9.87 -3.67 -19.96
CA VAL A 269 8.95 -2.74 -20.62
C VAL A 269 8.21 -3.49 -21.72
N MET A 270 6.89 -3.47 -21.65
CA MET A 270 5.99 -4.18 -22.54
C MET A 270 4.93 -3.21 -23.09
N ASP A 271 4.68 -3.23 -24.37
CA ASP A 271 3.60 -2.42 -24.93
C ASP A 271 2.20 -2.94 -24.57
N SER A 272 1.18 -2.17 -24.93
CA SER A 272 -0.23 -2.54 -24.66
C SER A 272 -0.68 -3.81 -25.39
N HIS A 273 0.07 -4.34 -26.35
CA HIS A 273 -0.22 -5.55 -27.10
C HIS A 273 0.50 -6.79 -26.55
N GLY A 274 1.37 -6.60 -25.55
CA GLY A 274 2.13 -7.67 -24.93
C GLY A 274 3.51 -7.94 -25.55
N GLU A 275 3.98 -7.05 -26.44
CA GLU A 275 5.32 -7.15 -27.01
C GLU A 275 6.35 -6.53 -26.07
N ILE A 276 7.37 -7.32 -25.70
CA ILE A 276 8.47 -6.83 -24.87
C ILE A 276 9.35 -5.91 -25.71
N LYS A 277 9.45 -4.65 -25.31
CA LYS A 277 10.28 -3.62 -25.94
C LYS A 277 11.67 -3.56 -25.35
N GLU A 278 11.80 -3.78 -24.05
CA GLU A 278 13.05 -3.66 -23.33
C GLU A 278 13.11 -4.59 -22.13
N ARG A 279 14.30 -5.11 -21.83
CA ARG A 279 14.67 -5.76 -20.57
C ARG A 279 15.95 -5.13 -20.04
N LYS A 280 15.91 -4.67 -18.81
CA LYS A 280 17.04 -4.00 -18.17
C LYS A 280 17.31 -4.60 -16.81
N GLU A 281 18.52 -5.14 -16.62
CA GLU A 281 19.00 -5.61 -15.33
C GLU A 281 19.26 -4.42 -14.40
N VAL A 282 18.87 -4.53 -13.13
CA VAL A 282 19.05 -3.48 -12.13
C VAL A 282 19.66 -4.05 -10.85
N PRO A 283 20.51 -3.26 -10.14
CA PRO A 283 21.22 -3.73 -8.95
C PRO A 283 20.37 -3.68 -7.66
N TYR A 284 19.07 -3.45 -7.76
CA TYR A 284 18.20 -3.22 -6.63
C TYR A 284 17.25 -4.38 -6.40
N ASP A 285 17.05 -4.75 -5.14
CA ASP A 285 15.96 -5.65 -4.75
C ASP A 285 14.64 -4.86 -4.72
N MET A 286 13.64 -5.31 -5.45
CA MET A 286 12.35 -4.64 -5.59
C MET A 286 11.24 -5.50 -4.99
N ASN A 287 10.40 -4.92 -4.12
CA ASN A 287 9.38 -5.66 -3.38
C ASN A 287 8.04 -4.92 -3.26
N GLY A 288 7.57 -4.36 -4.33
CA GLY A 288 6.33 -3.58 -4.40
C GLY A 288 6.58 -2.14 -4.78
N ASN A 289 5.50 -1.44 -5.13
CA ASN A 289 5.56 -0.03 -5.52
C ASN A 289 4.31 0.72 -5.06
N PHE A 290 4.42 2.04 -5.12
CA PHE A 290 3.33 2.97 -4.89
C PHE A 290 3.37 4.10 -5.91
N TYR A 291 2.21 4.46 -6.40
CA TYR A 291 2.06 5.57 -7.32
C TYR A 291 2.44 6.88 -6.63
N GLY A 292 3.39 7.59 -7.17
CA GLY A 292 3.80 8.92 -6.72
C GLY A 292 3.02 10.01 -7.44
N ASN A 293 3.32 10.17 -8.73
CA ASN A 293 2.68 11.13 -9.61
C ASN A 293 2.88 10.72 -11.08
N GLU A 294 2.54 11.59 -12.01
CA GLU A 294 2.71 11.36 -13.46
C GLU A 294 4.17 10.97 -13.84
N LYS A 295 5.14 11.54 -13.13
CA LYS A 295 6.57 11.36 -13.43
C LYS A 295 7.21 10.22 -12.63
N TYR A 296 6.80 10.02 -11.39
CA TYR A 296 7.49 9.12 -10.46
C TYR A 296 6.61 8.00 -9.93
N GLU A 297 7.24 6.85 -9.74
CA GLU A 297 6.77 5.72 -8.95
C GLU A 297 7.74 5.51 -7.77
N TYR A 298 7.22 5.08 -6.63
CA TYR A 298 8.03 4.75 -5.45
C TYR A 298 8.11 3.25 -5.29
N VAL A 299 9.31 2.69 -5.50
CA VAL A 299 9.55 1.24 -5.48
C VAL A 299 10.24 0.86 -4.19
N LEU A 300 9.66 -0.07 -3.42
CA LEU A 300 10.24 -0.55 -2.18
C LEU A 300 11.54 -1.30 -2.44
N ASN A 301 12.60 -0.88 -1.75
CA ASN A 301 13.90 -1.55 -1.79
C ASN A 301 13.99 -2.62 -0.73
N GLY A 302 14.03 -3.89 -1.13
CA GLY A 302 14.14 -5.02 -0.21
C GLY A 302 13.80 -6.34 -0.85
N LYS A 303 14.28 -7.42 -0.24
CA LYS A 303 13.98 -8.79 -0.67
C LYS A 303 12.56 -9.18 -0.30
N ILE A 304 11.93 -9.99 -1.15
CA ILE A 304 10.63 -10.60 -0.85
C ILE A 304 10.69 -11.32 0.50
N HIS A 305 9.67 -11.14 1.32
CA HIS A 305 9.55 -11.68 2.69
C HIS A 305 10.50 -11.08 3.75
N ASN A 306 11.36 -10.14 3.38
CA ASN A 306 12.21 -9.42 4.33
C ASN A 306 11.65 -8.00 4.58
N LYS A 307 12.12 -7.37 5.66
CA LYS A 307 11.86 -5.95 5.88
C LYS A 307 12.50 -5.15 4.74
N ASN A 308 11.73 -4.22 4.16
CA ASN A 308 12.31 -3.30 3.19
C ASN A 308 13.26 -2.31 3.87
N ASN A 309 14.25 -1.85 3.10
CA ASN A 309 15.29 -0.93 3.53
C ASN A 309 15.14 0.41 2.81
N GLY A 310 13.93 0.99 2.88
CA GLY A 310 13.61 2.23 2.20
C GLY A 310 12.92 2.04 0.86
N PHE A 311 12.96 3.08 0.05
CA PHE A 311 12.36 3.09 -1.27
C PHE A 311 13.24 3.81 -2.30
N LEU A 312 13.02 3.48 -3.56
CA LEU A 312 13.65 4.07 -4.73
C LEU A 312 12.65 4.94 -5.48
N THR A 313 13.06 6.10 -5.95
CA THR A 313 12.28 6.88 -6.92
C THR A 313 12.56 6.37 -8.31
N PHE A 314 11.54 5.91 -9.01
CA PHE A 314 11.62 5.46 -10.38
C PHE A 314 10.99 6.50 -11.31
N ASN A 315 11.78 7.01 -12.27
CA ASN A 315 11.29 7.97 -13.25
C ASN A 315 10.65 7.23 -14.43
N LYS A 316 9.35 7.44 -14.64
CA LYS A 316 8.54 6.75 -15.66
C LYS A 316 8.83 7.21 -17.09
N GLU A 317 9.49 8.34 -17.28
CA GLU A 317 9.90 8.84 -18.58
C GLU A 317 11.25 8.27 -19.04
N THR A 318 12.25 8.29 -18.14
CA THR A 318 13.60 7.81 -18.43
C THR A 318 13.80 6.33 -18.17
N LEU A 319 12.89 5.69 -17.44
CA LEU A 319 12.96 4.29 -16.96
C LEU A 319 14.20 4.05 -16.07
N GLU A 320 14.56 5.04 -15.25
CA GLU A 320 15.73 5.01 -14.39
C GLU A 320 15.34 5.19 -12.92
N PHE A 321 16.12 4.57 -12.03
CA PHE A 321 16.10 4.90 -10.62
C PHE A 321 16.96 6.13 -10.34
N GLU A 322 16.40 7.16 -9.72
CA GLU A 322 17.09 8.43 -9.50
C GLU A 322 17.65 8.56 -8.08
N LYS A 323 16.90 8.13 -7.07
CA LYS A 323 17.29 8.32 -5.67
C LYS A 323 16.83 7.14 -4.81
N LEU A 324 17.68 6.75 -3.86
CA LEU A 324 17.36 5.84 -2.77
C LEU A 324 17.14 6.64 -1.49
N VAL A 325 16.03 6.41 -0.81
CA VAL A 325 15.72 6.91 0.54
C VAL A 325 15.76 5.70 1.46
N ASP A 326 16.76 5.65 2.37
CA ASP A 326 17.06 4.48 3.23
C ASP A 326 16.99 4.79 4.73
N ASP A 327 16.58 5.99 5.09
CA ASP A 327 16.38 6.44 6.47
C ASP A 327 15.05 6.00 7.09
N VAL A 328 14.12 5.50 6.27
CA VAL A 328 12.86 4.88 6.69
C VAL A 328 12.82 3.40 6.29
N LYS A 329 12.39 2.53 7.21
CA LYS A 329 12.40 1.07 7.03
C LYS A 329 11.04 0.48 7.33
N ASP A 330 10.85 -0.76 6.85
CA ASP A 330 9.63 -1.53 7.09
C ASP A 330 8.35 -0.79 6.65
N ILE A 331 8.45 -0.13 5.49
CA ILE A 331 7.37 0.64 4.89
C ILE A 331 6.23 -0.30 4.52
N SER A 332 5.03 0.03 4.94
CA SER A 332 3.79 -0.66 4.57
C SER A 332 3.03 0.06 3.47
N TYR A 333 3.12 1.39 3.41
CA TYR A 333 2.42 2.19 2.42
C TYR A 333 3.08 3.54 2.17
N ILE A 334 3.00 4.04 0.94
CA ILE A 334 3.39 5.39 0.56
C ILE A 334 2.22 6.03 -0.20
N GLU A 335 1.90 7.27 0.11
CA GLU A 335 0.95 8.07 -0.66
C GLU A 335 1.51 9.47 -0.89
N SER A 336 1.52 9.89 -2.16
CA SER A 336 1.87 11.24 -2.56
C SER A 336 0.62 12.10 -2.66
N LEU A 337 0.62 13.24 -2.02
CA LEU A 337 -0.45 14.22 -2.14
C LEU A 337 0.09 15.62 -1.83
N ASP A 338 -0.19 16.57 -2.73
CA ASP A 338 0.00 18.01 -2.49
C ASP A 338 1.46 18.40 -2.20
N GLY A 339 2.43 17.70 -2.82
CA GLY A 339 3.86 17.93 -2.63
C GLY A 339 4.44 17.29 -1.38
N TYR A 340 3.67 16.45 -0.68
CA TYR A 340 4.11 15.66 0.45
C TYR A 340 4.07 14.17 0.15
N LEU A 341 5.04 13.43 0.70
CA LEU A 341 4.98 11.97 0.81
C LEU A 341 4.60 11.60 2.23
N PHE A 342 3.49 10.90 2.35
CA PHE A 342 3.05 10.28 3.58
C PHE A 342 3.51 8.82 3.53
N ILE A 343 4.36 8.41 4.49
CA ILE A 343 4.97 7.09 4.52
C ILE A 343 4.58 6.39 5.81
N LEU A 344 3.81 5.33 5.69
CA LEU A 344 3.37 4.51 6.79
C LEU A 344 4.29 3.31 6.94
N THR A 345 4.72 3.01 8.17
CA THR A 345 5.51 1.82 8.47
C THR A 345 4.68 0.78 9.22
N ARG A 346 5.11 -0.48 9.18
CA ARG A 346 4.40 -1.58 9.86
C ARG A 346 4.42 -1.45 11.37
N ASP A 347 5.47 -0.84 11.93
CA ASP A 347 5.58 -0.52 13.36
C ASP A 347 4.77 0.74 13.74
N SER A 348 3.81 1.12 12.90
CA SER A 348 2.83 2.18 13.14
C SER A 348 3.43 3.57 13.40
N LYS A 349 4.34 3.96 12.51
CA LYS A 349 4.81 5.33 12.39
C LYS A 349 4.37 5.93 11.06
N LEU A 350 4.00 7.20 11.10
CA LEU A 350 3.70 7.98 9.92
C LEU A 350 4.80 9.03 9.74
N PHE A 351 5.57 8.91 8.67
CA PHE A 351 6.56 9.90 8.28
C PHE A 351 5.99 10.82 7.21
N ILE A 352 6.40 12.08 7.22
CA ILE A 352 6.04 13.07 6.21
C ILE A 352 7.33 13.61 5.62
N TYR A 353 7.46 13.51 4.29
CA TYR A 353 8.58 14.02 3.51
C TYR A 353 8.09 15.11 2.56
N ASP A 354 8.97 16.04 2.23
CA ASP A 354 8.78 16.90 1.06
C ASP A 354 9.00 16.04 -0.20
N GLU A 355 8.04 16.02 -1.11
CA GLU A 355 8.10 15.16 -2.30
C GLU A 355 9.21 15.57 -3.28
N ASN A 356 9.55 16.86 -3.36
CA ASN A 356 10.53 17.37 -4.31
C ASN A 356 11.97 17.14 -3.85
N THR A 357 12.20 17.36 -2.55
CA THR A 357 13.57 17.24 -1.97
C THR A 357 13.84 15.85 -1.43
N LEU A 358 12.80 15.09 -1.11
CA LEU A 358 12.86 13.83 -0.35
C LEU A 358 13.53 14.00 1.00
N GLU A 359 13.37 15.17 1.63
CA GLU A 359 13.79 15.43 3.00
C GLU A 359 12.64 15.17 3.96
N GLN A 360 12.93 14.51 5.08
CA GLN A 360 11.96 14.30 6.13
C GLN A 360 11.56 15.63 6.79
N ILE A 361 10.26 15.91 6.81
CA ILE A 361 9.66 17.06 7.51
C ILE A 361 9.41 16.71 8.96
N GLY A 362 8.88 15.51 9.23
CA GLY A 362 8.63 15.04 10.59
C GLY A 362 8.00 13.65 10.60
N SER A 363 7.63 13.20 11.80
CA SER A 363 6.98 11.91 12.01
C SER A 363 5.98 11.94 13.16
N ILE A 364 5.04 11.01 13.12
CA ILE A 364 3.98 10.80 14.12
C ILE A 364 4.05 9.34 14.56
N GLU A 365 4.17 9.11 15.87
CA GLU A 365 4.01 7.79 16.48
C GLU A 365 2.51 7.51 16.68
N LEU A 366 2.00 6.47 16.03
CA LEU A 366 0.56 6.16 16.05
C LEU A 366 0.18 5.34 17.29
N GLY A 367 1.12 4.54 17.82
CA GLY A 367 0.90 3.73 19.01
C GLY A 367 -0.03 2.54 18.79
N TRP A 368 -0.29 2.15 17.56
CA TRP A 368 -0.97 0.89 17.21
C TRP A 368 0.04 -0.25 17.10
N GLU A 369 -0.42 -1.48 17.22
CA GLU A 369 0.46 -2.65 17.12
C GLU A 369 0.97 -2.85 15.70
N VAL A 370 0.08 -2.72 14.72
CA VAL A 370 0.37 -2.89 13.28
C VAL A 370 -0.42 -1.87 12.47
N SER A 371 0.16 -1.41 11.37
CA SER A 371 -0.54 -0.61 10.36
C SER A 371 -0.27 -1.16 8.97
N HIS A 372 -1.32 -1.26 8.13
CA HIS A 372 -1.25 -1.92 6.85
C HIS A 372 -1.27 -0.94 5.67
N ARG A 373 -2.32 -0.14 5.56
CA ARG A 373 -2.55 0.78 4.43
C ARG A 373 -3.15 2.09 4.91
N MET A 374 -2.99 3.12 4.10
CA MET A 374 -3.59 4.42 4.39
C MET A 374 -4.14 5.06 3.13
N LYS A 375 -5.04 6.02 3.32
CA LYS A 375 -5.47 6.99 2.30
C LYS A 375 -5.50 8.38 2.90
N VAL A 376 -4.90 9.32 2.18
CA VAL A 376 -4.80 10.73 2.57
C VAL A 376 -5.82 11.53 1.79
N ILE A 377 -6.66 12.28 2.48
CA ILE A 377 -7.63 13.21 1.90
C ILE A 377 -7.22 14.63 2.26
N LYS A 378 -7.06 15.48 1.24
CA LYS A 378 -6.94 16.92 1.45
C LYS A 378 -8.32 17.50 1.71
N LYS A 379 -8.49 18.18 2.81
CA LYS A 379 -9.73 18.91 3.09
C LYS A 379 -9.81 20.16 2.23
N LYS A 380 -11.00 20.47 1.76
CA LYS A 380 -11.25 21.73 1.07
C LYS A 380 -11.21 22.84 2.13
N GLY A 381 -10.20 23.71 2.05
CA GLY A 381 -10.10 24.89 2.87
C GLY A 381 -11.19 25.90 2.50
#